data_b210eb2aa437c28bb3a73f986c771e8c
#
_entry.id   b210eb2aa437c28bb3a73f986c771e8c
#
_cell.length_a   1.000
_cell.length_b   1.000
_cell.length_c   1.000
_cell.angle_alpha   90.00
_cell.angle_beta   90.00
_cell.angle_gamma   90.00
#
_symmetry.space_group_name_H-M   'P 1'
#
loop_
_entity.id
_entity.type
_entity.pdbx_description
1 polymer ?
#
loop_
_entity_poly.entity_id
_entity_poly.type
_entity_poly.pdbx_seq_one_letter_code
_entity_poly.pdbx_strand_id
1 'polypeptide(L)'
;MDTSPVKKVSTFKSGHFVFSRRYQDSEMNNLHLWSMVLYKTVSDLPILPAWSSQLEETLIRRSIFGTAALEGNPLKEEEVGKIINATDNPTKSARAEQEIRNLKAAYQFIRELSPEPTPPVIDEEIIKKVHALITAHIEHPYNVPGLYRNHKVQVGDKGHGGVYTPPKCLPDIEKLMKEFIPWINSEEMLAMDPYCRAALVHYHLGLIHPFGDGNGRVARIIEALLLRLSGRKYIPTMLSNYYYRNMDEYFRVFSITRKNKENDVSLFLKFVLKGVVDSLEEIKNRITYLIRRLALSDYHGTLHREKAIIQRQHDLLTMLLQDPKPFTLQNLFDTSPMNTLYRNVSERTARRDLKKLTEMNLLTCTNDQHALNLNVLG
;
A
#
# COMPACT_ATOMS: atom_id res chain seq x y z
N MET A 1 29.96 8.84 -20.94
CA MET A 1 28.54 8.45 -20.89
C MET A 1 27.72 9.74 -20.81
N ASP A 2 26.56 9.81 -21.45
CA ASP A 2 25.71 11.01 -21.40
C ASP A 2 25.07 11.11 -20.01
N THR A 3 25.57 12.01 -19.19
CA THR A 3 25.09 12.25 -17.80
C THR A 3 23.85 13.17 -17.76
N SER A 4 23.29 13.51 -18.94
CA SER A 4 22.10 14.34 -19.04
C SER A 4 20.94 13.74 -18.21
N PRO A 5 20.22 14.55 -17.41
CA PRO A 5 19.04 14.07 -16.70
C PRO A 5 17.87 13.72 -17.64
N VAL A 6 18.02 14.00 -18.93
CA VAL A 6 16.98 13.81 -19.94
C VAL A 6 17.55 13.05 -21.14
N LYS A 7 16.97 11.88 -21.45
CA LYS A 7 17.28 11.06 -22.61
C LYS A 7 16.14 11.14 -23.63
N LYS A 8 16.44 11.61 -24.85
CA LYS A 8 15.45 11.68 -25.95
C LYS A 8 15.61 10.49 -26.88
N VAL A 9 14.49 9.85 -27.20
CA VAL A 9 14.44 8.72 -28.12
C VAL A 9 13.48 9.03 -29.26
N SER A 10 14.00 9.01 -30.51
CA SER A 10 13.18 9.18 -31.71
C SER A 10 12.52 7.85 -32.06
N THR A 11 11.21 7.86 -32.29
CA THR A 11 10.42 6.70 -32.72
C THR A 11 10.04 6.78 -34.21
N PHE A 12 9.52 5.70 -34.76
CA PHE A 12 9.16 5.65 -36.17
C PHE A 12 7.88 6.45 -36.49
N LYS A 13 6.82 6.27 -35.67
CA LYS A 13 5.50 6.90 -35.90
C LYS A 13 4.99 7.80 -34.77
N SER A 14 5.62 7.73 -33.60
CA SER A 14 5.13 8.40 -32.39
C SER A 14 5.91 9.68 -32.07
N GLY A 15 6.86 10.08 -32.91
CA GLY A 15 7.70 11.27 -32.71
C GLY A 15 8.82 11.02 -31.70
N HIS A 16 9.06 11.99 -30.82
CA HIS A 16 10.10 11.88 -29.79
C HIS A 16 9.48 11.47 -28.45
N PHE A 17 10.10 10.52 -27.80
CA PHE A 17 9.81 10.15 -26.41
C PHE A 17 10.95 10.61 -25.50
N VAL A 18 10.63 10.99 -24.28
CA VAL A 18 11.61 11.51 -23.32
C VAL A 18 11.58 10.69 -22.04
N PHE A 19 12.72 10.11 -21.70
CA PHE A 19 12.99 9.61 -20.35
C PHE A 19 13.63 10.73 -19.54
N SER A 20 13.06 11.09 -18.42
CA SER A 20 13.56 12.17 -17.57
C SER A 20 13.72 11.73 -16.12
N ARG A 21 14.85 12.12 -15.54
CA ARG A 21 15.12 12.10 -14.09
C ARG A 21 15.42 13.51 -13.56
N ARG A 22 14.96 14.54 -14.30
CA ARG A 22 15.13 15.94 -13.90
C ARG A 22 14.10 16.29 -12.83
N TYR A 23 14.56 16.67 -11.67
CA TYR A 23 13.73 17.19 -10.58
C TYR A 23 14.48 18.23 -9.75
N GLN A 24 13.74 18.99 -8.93
CA GLN A 24 14.28 20.00 -8.05
C GLN A 24 14.40 19.45 -6.61
N ASP A 25 15.63 19.25 -6.13
CA ASP A 25 15.92 18.68 -4.81
C ASP A 25 15.32 19.51 -3.68
N SER A 26 15.35 20.85 -3.79
CA SER A 26 14.88 21.75 -2.73
C SER A 26 13.43 21.55 -2.32
N GLU A 27 12.57 21.15 -3.26
CA GLU A 27 11.14 20.89 -2.99
C GLU A 27 10.89 19.54 -2.29
N MET A 28 11.81 18.60 -2.41
CA MET A 28 11.65 17.24 -1.94
C MET A 28 12.47 16.91 -0.68
N ASN A 29 13.47 17.75 -0.34
CA ASN A 29 14.39 17.48 0.77
C ASN A 29 13.67 17.18 2.09
N ASN A 30 12.64 17.93 2.44
CA ASN A 30 11.89 17.70 3.69
C ASN A 30 11.12 16.38 3.67
N LEU A 31 10.47 16.03 2.55
CA LEU A 31 9.74 14.76 2.42
C LEU A 31 10.69 13.58 2.43
N HIS A 32 11.84 13.72 1.77
CA HIS A 32 12.90 12.73 1.76
C HIS A 32 13.45 12.50 3.18
N LEU A 33 13.83 13.57 3.88
CA LEU A 33 14.29 13.48 5.27
C LEU A 33 13.25 12.81 6.17
N TRP A 34 11.98 13.23 6.08
CA TRP A 34 10.89 12.62 6.81
C TRP A 34 10.72 11.13 6.48
N SER A 35 10.77 10.75 5.21
CA SER A 35 10.66 9.35 4.81
C SER A 35 11.79 8.49 5.38
N MET A 36 13.02 9.02 5.43
CA MET A 36 14.16 8.34 6.03
C MET A 36 14.00 8.16 7.54
N VAL A 37 13.64 9.23 8.25
CA VAL A 37 13.42 9.21 9.71
C VAL A 37 12.30 8.25 10.08
N LEU A 38 11.15 8.33 9.39
CA LEU A 38 10.02 7.44 9.64
C LEU A 38 10.35 5.99 9.30
N TYR A 39 11.04 5.75 8.18
CA TYR A 39 11.45 4.39 7.81
C TYR A 39 12.37 3.78 8.88
N LYS A 40 13.36 4.54 9.35
CA LYS A 40 14.25 4.11 10.44
C LYS A 40 13.42 3.83 11.70
N THR A 41 12.54 4.75 12.08
CA THR A 41 11.65 4.57 13.25
C THR A 41 10.84 3.28 13.14
N VAL A 42 10.16 3.04 12.01
CA VAL A 42 9.36 1.83 11.79
C VAL A 42 10.22 0.56 11.85
N SER A 43 11.42 0.61 11.27
CA SER A 43 12.34 -0.54 11.24
C SER A 43 12.89 -0.91 12.62
N ASP A 44 13.01 0.06 13.51
CA ASP A 44 13.53 -0.14 14.88
C ASP A 44 12.41 -0.51 15.89
N LEU A 45 11.12 -0.39 15.52
CA LEU A 45 10.03 -0.78 16.40
C LEU A 45 10.03 -2.31 16.60
N PRO A 46 10.01 -2.79 17.85
CA PRO A 46 9.89 -4.22 18.13
C PRO A 46 8.48 -4.71 17.72
N ILE A 47 8.45 -5.77 16.92
CA ILE A 47 7.20 -6.42 16.52
C ILE A 47 7.36 -7.93 16.63
N LEU A 48 6.38 -8.61 17.23
CA LEU A 48 6.37 -10.06 17.29
C LEU A 48 6.27 -10.65 15.87
N PRO A 49 7.00 -11.76 15.57
CA PRO A 49 6.97 -12.37 14.24
C PRO A 49 5.56 -12.67 13.71
N ALA A 50 4.68 -13.21 14.55
CA ALA A 50 3.29 -13.47 14.19
C ALA A 50 2.52 -12.20 13.78
N TRP A 51 2.73 -11.07 14.47
CA TRP A 51 2.11 -9.78 14.14
C TRP A 51 2.71 -9.16 12.88
N SER A 52 4.02 -9.34 12.69
CA SER A 52 4.70 -8.90 11.45
C SER A 52 4.08 -9.59 10.23
N SER A 53 3.87 -10.91 10.30
CA SER A 53 3.23 -11.68 9.23
C SER A 53 1.78 -11.22 8.98
N GLN A 54 0.99 -11.06 10.04
CA GLN A 54 -0.39 -10.59 9.93
C GLN A 54 -0.49 -9.15 9.37
N LEU A 55 0.45 -8.29 9.76
CA LEU A 55 0.54 -6.94 9.23
C LEU A 55 0.84 -6.99 7.73
N GLU A 56 1.86 -7.75 7.31
CA GLU A 56 2.23 -7.91 5.90
C GLU A 56 1.04 -8.43 5.05
N GLU A 57 0.34 -9.47 5.50
CA GLU A 57 -0.86 -9.97 4.81
C GLU A 57 -1.94 -8.90 4.66
N THR A 58 -2.17 -8.12 5.72
CA THR A 58 -3.14 -7.02 5.66
C THR A 58 -2.72 -5.95 4.66
N LEU A 59 -1.43 -5.59 4.63
CA LEU A 59 -0.90 -4.59 3.71
C LEU A 59 -0.99 -5.07 2.25
N ILE A 60 -0.68 -6.34 1.98
CA ILE A 60 -0.81 -6.95 0.65
C ILE A 60 -2.28 -6.92 0.20
N ARG A 61 -3.23 -7.31 1.06
CA ARG A 61 -4.66 -7.26 0.75
C ARG A 61 -5.10 -5.85 0.35
N ARG A 62 -4.71 -4.83 1.11
CA ARG A 62 -5.01 -3.43 0.80
C ARG A 62 -4.37 -2.96 -0.50
N SER A 63 -3.16 -3.42 -0.80
CA SER A 63 -2.49 -3.10 -2.05
C SER A 63 -3.22 -3.71 -3.25
N ILE A 64 -3.64 -4.96 -3.14
CA ILE A 64 -4.45 -5.64 -4.17
C ILE A 64 -5.76 -4.88 -4.38
N PHE A 65 -6.47 -4.56 -3.29
CA PHE A 65 -7.70 -3.78 -3.36
C PHE A 65 -7.46 -2.42 -4.04
N GLY A 66 -6.50 -1.62 -3.55
CA GLY A 66 -6.22 -0.28 -4.08
C GLY A 66 -5.84 -0.30 -5.56
N THR A 67 -4.98 -1.24 -5.99
CA THR A 67 -4.59 -1.33 -7.40
C THR A 67 -5.72 -1.83 -8.31
N ALA A 68 -6.61 -2.70 -7.82
CA ALA A 68 -7.79 -3.15 -8.56
C ALA A 68 -8.85 -2.03 -8.68
N ALA A 69 -9.12 -1.33 -7.59
CA ALA A 69 -10.10 -0.25 -7.54
C ALA A 69 -9.70 0.95 -8.43
N LEU A 70 -8.39 1.28 -8.53
CA LEU A 70 -7.86 2.26 -9.48
C LEU A 70 -8.16 1.94 -10.95
N GLU A 71 -8.35 0.66 -11.28
CA GLU A 71 -8.73 0.21 -12.63
C GLU A 71 -10.24 -0.05 -12.76
N GLY A 72 -11.03 0.38 -11.77
CA GLY A 72 -12.49 0.29 -11.81
C GLY A 72 -13.06 -1.06 -11.37
N ASN A 73 -12.30 -1.92 -10.69
CA ASN A 73 -12.83 -3.14 -10.12
C ASN A 73 -13.89 -2.81 -9.04
N PRO A 74 -15.12 -3.34 -9.11
CA PRO A 74 -16.22 -2.93 -8.24
C PRO A 74 -16.22 -3.55 -6.85
N LEU A 75 -15.34 -4.52 -6.58
CA LEU A 75 -15.33 -5.27 -5.32
C LEU A 75 -14.86 -4.39 -4.15
N LYS A 76 -15.49 -4.57 -2.99
CA LYS A 76 -15.10 -3.92 -1.74
C LYS A 76 -13.90 -4.62 -1.09
N GLU A 77 -13.18 -3.92 -0.22
CA GLU A 77 -12.00 -4.48 0.46
C GLU A 77 -12.30 -5.79 1.22
N GLU A 78 -13.50 -5.91 1.81
CA GLU A 78 -13.93 -7.12 2.52
C GLU A 78 -14.11 -8.32 1.58
N GLU A 79 -14.66 -8.09 0.38
CA GLU A 79 -14.86 -9.12 -0.66
C GLU A 79 -13.51 -9.57 -1.21
N VAL A 80 -12.60 -8.62 -1.46
CA VAL A 80 -11.21 -8.89 -1.84
C VAL A 80 -10.53 -9.78 -0.79
N GLY A 81 -10.73 -9.48 0.50
CA GLY A 81 -10.21 -10.30 1.60
C GLY A 81 -10.71 -11.74 1.58
N LYS A 82 -11.99 -11.96 1.29
CA LYS A 82 -12.59 -13.30 1.16
C LYS A 82 -11.97 -14.07 -0.01
N ILE A 83 -11.81 -13.42 -1.16
CA ILE A 83 -11.22 -14.05 -2.37
C ILE A 83 -9.76 -14.42 -2.14
N ILE A 84 -8.97 -13.56 -1.51
CA ILE A 84 -7.57 -13.82 -1.21
C ILE A 84 -7.41 -15.03 -0.28
N ASN A 85 -8.30 -15.18 0.70
CA ASN A 85 -8.23 -16.25 1.70
C ASN A 85 -8.92 -17.55 1.25
N ALA A 86 -9.68 -17.53 0.14
CA ALA A 86 -10.33 -18.73 -0.38
C ALA A 86 -9.29 -19.72 -0.91
N THR A 87 -9.46 -21.00 -0.53
CA THR A 87 -8.65 -22.12 -1.02
C THR A 87 -9.17 -22.67 -2.34
N ASP A 88 -10.48 -22.48 -2.61
CA ASP A 88 -11.12 -22.99 -3.82
C ASP A 88 -10.82 -22.07 -5.01
N ASN A 89 -10.44 -22.70 -6.12
CA ASN A 89 -10.23 -22.04 -7.39
C ASN A 89 -11.39 -22.43 -8.32
N PRO A 90 -12.50 -21.66 -8.34
CA PRO A 90 -13.64 -22.01 -9.16
C PRO A 90 -13.22 -22.00 -10.64
N THR A 91 -13.69 -23.01 -11.39
CA THR A 91 -13.40 -23.16 -12.83
C THR A 91 -13.94 -21.99 -13.68
N LYS A 92 -14.90 -21.23 -13.15
CA LYS A 92 -15.39 -19.97 -13.73
C LYS A 92 -15.62 -18.98 -12.60
N SER A 93 -14.80 -17.95 -12.51
CA SER A 93 -15.04 -16.78 -11.64
C SER A 93 -15.49 -15.59 -12.47
N ALA A 94 -16.26 -14.68 -11.85
CA ALA A 94 -16.53 -13.38 -12.45
C ALA A 94 -15.20 -12.64 -12.75
N ARG A 95 -15.19 -11.84 -13.84
CA ARG A 95 -13.97 -11.08 -14.24
C ARG A 95 -13.33 -10.32 -13.07
N ALA A 96 -14.14 -9.65 -12.26
CA ALA A 96 -13.67 -8.89 -11.11
C ALA A 96 -12.92 -9.75 -10.07
N GLU A 97 -13.41 -10.97 -9.80
CA GLU A 97 -12.74 -11.91 -8.91
C GLU A 97 -11.46 -12.47 -9.52
N GLN A 98 -11.47 -12.76 -10.82
CA GLN A 98 -10.28 -13.24 -11.53
C GLN A 98 -9.15 -12.19 -11.48
N GLU A 99 -9.47 -10.91 -11.63
CA GLU A 99 -8.50 -9.81 -11.48
C GLU A 99 -7.84 -9.82 -10.09
N ILE A 100 -8.61 -10.07 -9.01
CA ILE A 100 -8.06 -10.16 -7.65
C ILE A 100 -7.13 -11.38 -7.49
N ARG A 101 -7.52 -12.55 -8.03
CA ARG A 101 -6.69 -13.75 -8.00
C ARG A 101 -5.39 -13.55 -8.75
N ASN A 102 -5.45 -12.89 -9.90
CA ASN A 102 -4.30 -12.55 -10.72
C ASN A 102 -3.34 -11.60 -9.99
N LEU A 103 -3.88 -10.57 -9.34
CA LEU A 103 -3.08 -9.66 -8.52
C LEU A 103 -2.43 -10.38 -7.34
N LYS A 104 -3.15 -11.29 -6.66
CA LYS A 104 -2.57 -12.14 -5.61
C LYS A 104 -1.38 -12.93 -6.15
N ALA A 105 -1.52 -13.58 -7.31
CA ALA A 105 -0.44 -14.34 -7.94
C ALA A 105 0.75 -13.46 -8.30
N ALA A 106 0.53 -12.25 -8.81
CA ALA A 106 1.59 -11.30 -9.12
C ALA A 106 2.33 -10.82 -7.86
N TYR A 107 1.62 -10.53 -6.75
CA TYR A 107 2.25 -10.18 -5.48
C TYR A 107 3.02 -11.36 -4.87
N GLN A 108 2.54 -12.59 -5.02
CA GLN A 108 3.27 -13.79 -4.62
C GLN A 108 4.57 -13.92 -5.43
N PHE A 109 4.49 -13.79 -6.75
CA PHE A 109 5.66 -13.84 -7.63
C PHE A 109 6.75 -12.83 -7.22
N ILE A 110 6.39 -11.56 -7.01
CA ILE A 110 7.38 -10.55 -6.62
C ILE A 110 7.94 -10.79 -5.20
N ARG A 111 7.22 -11.48 -4.33
CA ARG A 111 7.74 -11.89 -2.99
C ARG A 111 8.80 -12.97 -3.07
N GLU A 112 8.74 -13.84 -4.04
CA GLU A 112 9.66 -14.96 -4.24
C GLU A 112 10.96 -14.54 -4.94
N LEU A 113 10.97 -13.38 -5.61
CA LEU A 113 12.19 -12.87 -6.24
C LEU A 113 13.26 -12.52 -5.21
N SER A 114 14.48 -12.99 -5.48
CA SER A 114 15.64 -12.71 -4.64
C SER A 114 15.97 -11.20 -4.66
N PRO A 115 16.41 -10.62 -3.54
CA PRO A 115 16.93 -9.25 -3.52
C PRO A 115 18.32 -9.10 -4.18
N GLU A 116 18.92 -10.17 -4.69
CA GLU A 116 20.19 -10.13 -5.42
C GLU A 116 19.96 -10.08 -6.93
N PRO A 117 20.81 -9.36 -7.72
CA PRO A 117 21.91 -8.52 -7.27
C PRO A 117 21.48 -7.24 -6.56
N THR A 118 22.39 -6.65 -5.78
CA THR A 118 22.20 -5.33 -5.15
C THR A 118 23.13 -4.32 -5.81
N PRO A 119 22.63 -3.19 -6.37
CA PRO A 119 21.22 -2.76 -6.42
C PRO A 119 20.36 -3.59 -7.38
N PRO A 120 19.02 -3.64 -7.16
CA PRO A 120 18.15 -4.52 -7.92
C PRO A 120 18.02 -4.08 -9.39
N VAL A 121 18.12 -5.04 -10.31
CA VAL A 121 17.97 -4.86 -11.75
C VAL A 121 16.62 -5.44 -12.19
N ILE A 122 15.91 -4.69 -13.02
CA ILE A 122 14.64 -5.13 -13.63
C ILE A 122 14.90 -5.35 -15.13
N ASP A 123 14.56 -6.53 -15.61
CA ASP A 123 14.61 -6.86 -17.02
C ASP A 123 13.22 -6.82 -17.70
N GLU A 124 13.22 -6.97 -19.00
CA GLU A 124 12.00 -6.97 -19.79
C GLU A 124 11.13 -8.20 -19.50
N GLU A 125 11.74 -9.34 -19.17
CA GLU A 125 11.04 -10.60 -18.92
C GLU A 125 10.22 -10.52 -17.63
N ILE A 126 10.77 -9.89 -16.58
CA ILE A 126 10.03 -9.63 -15.33
C ILE A 126 8.79 -8.78 -15.61
N ILE A 127 8.91 -7.71 -16.40
CA ILE A 127 7.77 -6.83 -16.75
C ILE A 127 6.71 -7.62 -17.53
N LYS A 128 7.11 -8.40 -18.53
CA LYS A 128 6.20 -9.26 -19.31
C LYS A 128 5.56 -10.36 -18.46
N LYS A 129 6.32 -10.95 -17.54
CA LYS A 129 5.82 -11.97 -16.60
C LYS A 129 4.76 -11.40 -15.66
N VAL A 130 5.02 -10.23 -15.07
CA VAL A 130 4.03 -9.54 -14.24
C VAL A 130 2.76 -9.26 -15.04
N HIS A 131 2.89 -8.75 -16.27
CA HIS A 131 1.75 -8.53 -17.14
C HIS A 131 0.97 -9.82 -17.44
N ALA A 132 1.67 -10.91 -17.78
CA ALA A 132 1.05 -12.20 -18.04
C ALA A 132 0.25 -12.71 -16.83
N LEU A 133 0.79 -12.56 -15.61
CA LEU A 133 0.12 -12.95 -14.37
C LEU A 133 -1.16 -12.13 -14.14
N ILE A 134 -1.09 -10.80 -14.24
CA ILE A 134 -2.25 -9.94 -13.93
C ILE A 134 -3.39 -10.02 -14.95
N THR A 135 -3.10 -10.51 -16.16
CA THR A 135 -4.10 -10.63 -17.24
C THR A 135 -4.46 -12.07 -17.57
N ALA A 136 -3.94 -13.05 -16.82
CA ALA A 136 -4.22 -14.47 -17.02
C ALA A 136 -5.72 -14.77 -16.92
N HIS A 137 -6.25 -15.59 -17.83
CA HIS A 137 -7.65 -16.02 -17.86
C HIS A 137 -8.68 -14.87 -17.94
N ILE A 138 -8.24 -13.67 -18.36
CA ILE A 138 -9.14 -12.53 -18.63
C ILE A 138 -9.24 -12.36 -20.13
N GLU A 139 -10.42 -12.60 -20.67
CA GLU A 139 -10.69 -12.35 -22.10
C GLU A 139 -10.68 -10.85 -22.37
N HIS A 140 -9.86 -10.45 -23.33
CA HIS A 140 -9.78 -9.06 -23.81
C HIS A 140 -9.42 -9.05 -25.30
N PRO A 141 -10.18 -8.34 -26.16
CA PRO A 141 -10.04 -8.43 -27.62
C PRO A 141 -8.67 -7.96 -28.15
N TYR A 142 -7.98 -7.11 -27.40
CA TYR A 142 -6.74 -6.47 -27.83
C TYR A 142 -5.57 -6.70 -26.88
N ASN A 143 -5.70 -7.57 -25.88
CA ASN A 143 -4.65 -7.86 -24.93
C ASN A 143 -4.27 -9.33 -24.95
N VAL A 144 -2.98 -9.60 -25.14
CA VAL A 144 -2.41 -10.94 -25.02
C VAL A 144 -1.47 -10.94 -23.81
N PRO A 145 -1.65 -11.84 -22.83
CA PRO A 145 -0.80 -11.90 -21.64
C PRO A 145 0.68 -11.98 -22.00
N GLY A 146 1.49 -11.06 -21.45
CA GLY A 146 2.93 -11.00 -21.66
C GLY A 146 3.41 -10.40 -22.99
N LEU A 147 2.51 -10.03 -23.92
CA LEU A 147 2.88 -9.48 -25.20
C LEU A 147 2.56 -7.98 -25.31
N TYR A 148 3.42 -7.25 -26.00
CA TYR A 148 3.18 -5.85 -26.31
C TYR A 148 2.08 -5.68 -27.35
N ARG A 149 1.30 -4.61 -27.23
CA ARG A 149 0.23 -4.27 -28.17
C ARG A 149 0.76 -3.79 -29.51
N ASN A 150 -0.02 -4.01 -30.55
CA ASN A 150 0.23 -3.45 -31.90
C ASN A 150 -0.97 -2.61 -32.39
N HIS A 151 -1.58 -1.83 -31.51
CA HIS A 151 -2.69 -0.95 -31.84
C HIS A 151 -2.60 0.35 -31.02
N LYS A 152 -3.31 1.37 -31.47
CA LYS A 152 -3.40 2.66 -30.75
C LYS A 152 -4.30 2.51 -29.54
N VAL A 153 -3.91 3.11 -28.45
CA VAL A 153 -4.72 3.29 -27.23
C VAL A 153 -4.74 4.75 -26.85
N GLN A 154 -5.68 5.11 -26.01
CA GLN A 154 -5.78 6.41 -25.35
C GLN A 154 -5.79 6.23 -23.85
N VAL A 155 -5.12 7.11 -23.14
CA VAL A 155 -4.98 7.07 -21.67
C VAL A 155 -5.38 8.43 -21.09
N GLY A 156 -6.07 8.39 -19.95
CA GLY A 156 -6.57 9.59 -19.27
C GLY A 156 -7.95 10.00 -19.76
N ASP A 157 -8.46 11.03 -19.14
CA ASP A 157 -9.78 11.59 -19.42
C ASP A 157 -9.79 13.13 -19.25
N LYS A 158 -10.92 13.76 -19.59
CA LYS A 158 -11.04 15.22 -19.54
C LYS A 158 -11.00 15.78 -18.12
N GLY A 159 -11.49 15.04 -17.12
CA GLY A 159 -11.53 15.47 -15.72
C GLY A 159 -10.14 15.55 -15.08
N HIS A 160 -9.22 14.68 -15.52
CA HIS A 160 -7.87 14.56 -14.96
C HIS A 160 -6.77 15.14 -15.88
N GLY A 161 -7.11 16.14 -16.68
CA GLY A 161 -6.12 16.86 -17.47
C GLY A 161 -6.00 16.41 -18.93
N GLY A 162 -6.98 15.66 -19.45
CA GLY A 162 -7.12 15.32 -20.85
C GLY A 162 -6.45 14.03 -21.27
N VAL A 163 -6.74 13.65 -22.52
CA VAL A 163 -6.33 12.38 -23.10
C VAL A 163 -4.90 12.44 -23.63
N TYR A 164 -4.18 11.37 -23.46
CA TYR A 164 -2.84 11.13 -23.99
C TYR A 164 -2.87 9.94 -24.95
N THR A 165 -2.13 10.04 -26.04
CA THR A 165 -1.92 8.92 -26.97
C THR A 165 -0.48 8.40 -26.78
N PRO A 166 -0.31 7.23 -26.14
CA PRO A 166 0.99 6.55 -26.03
C PRO A 166 1.56 6.14 -27.40
N PRO A 167 2.79 5.59 -27.46
CA PRO A 167 3.39 5.07 -28.70
C PRO A 167 2.40 4.25 -29.52
N LYS A 168 2.36 4.52 -30.85
CA LYS A 168 1.21 4.16 -31.71
C LYS A 168 1.28 2.76 -32.30
N CYS A 169 2.45 2.14 -32.33
CA CYS A 169 2.67 0.86 -32.98
C CYS A 169 3.74 0.02 -32.28
N LEU A 170 3.72 -1.28 -32.54
CA LEU A 170 4.66 -2.23 -31.92
C LEU A 170 6.13 -1.86 -32.10
N PRO A 171 6.64 -1.49 -33.30
CA PRO A 171 8.05 -1.12 -33.45
C PRO A 171 8.49 0.06 -32.59
N ASP A 172 7.59 1.04 -32.33
CA ASP A 172 7.88 2.16 -31.45
C ASP A 172 7.94 1.70 -29.98
N ILE A 173 7.03 0.81 -29.57
CA ILE A 173 6.99 0.24 -28.24
C ILE A 173 8.24 -0.59 -27.96
N GLU A 174 8.59 -1.51 -28.86
CA GLU A 174 9.79 -2.36 -28.75
C GLU A 174 11.05 -1.52 -28.64
N LYS A 175 11.18 -0.48 -29.50
CA LYS A 175 12.30 0.45 -29.43
C LYS A 175 12.36 1.15 -28.08
N LEU A 176 11.24 1.66 -27.59
CA LEU A 176 11.20 2.35 -26.31
C LEU A 176 11.49 1.43 -25.13
N MET A 177 10.99 0.19 -25.13
CA MET A 177 11.32 -0.78 -24.09
C MET A 177 12.80 -1.16 -24.12
N LYS A 178 13.39 -1.33 -25.31
CA LYS A 178 14.83 -1.58 -25.49
C LYS A 178 15.70 -0.43 -24.94
N GLU A 179 15.21 0.81 -24.97
CA GLU A 179 15.89 1.99 -24.41
C GLU A 179 15.57 2.20 -22.93
N PHE A 180 14.37 1.82 -22.50
CA PHE A 180 13.89 1.96 -21.13
C PHE A 180 14.62 1.04 -20.16
N ILE A 181 14.76 -0.26 -20.49
CA ILE A 181 15.40 -1.23 -19.61
C ILE A 181 16.83 -0.85 -19.23
N PRO A 182 17.74 -0.53 -20.16
CA PRO A 182 19.07 -0.02 -19.79
C PRO A 182 19.02 1.29 -19.01
N TRP A 183 18.06 2.18 -19.33
CA TRP A 183 17.95 3.46 -18.63
C TRP A 183 17.57 3.29 -17.16
N ILE A 184 16.59 2.46 -16.82
CA ILE A 184 16.19 2.22 -15.42
C ILE A 184 17.24 1.48 -14.60
N ASN A 185 18.20 0.85 -15.28
CA ASN A 185 19.32 0.11 -14.67
C ASN A 185 20.66 0.83 -14.87
N SER A 186 20.68 2.08 -15.36
CA SER A 186 21.90 2.86 -15.47
C SER A 186 22.48 3.21 -14.10
N GLU A 187 23.78 3.48 -14.03
CA GLU A 187 24.48 3.85 -12.79
C GLU A 187 23.79 5.02 -12.09
N GLU A 188 23.37 6.03 -12.87
CA GLU A 188 22.68 7.20 -12.31
C GLU A 188 21.31 6.86 -11.72
N MET A 189 20.56 5.95 -12.33
CA MET A 189 19.28 5.49 -11.79
C MET A 189 19.47 4.58 -10.58
N LEU A 190 20.52 3.75 -10.58
CA LEU A 190 20.86 2.87 -9.46
C LEU A 190 21.35 3.66 -8.23
N ALA A 191 22.01 4.81 -8.47
CA ALA A 191 22.49 5.71 -7.41
C ALA A 191 21.38 6.60 -6.81
N MET A 192 20.19 6.66 -7.44
CA MET A 192 19.08 7.46 -6.93
C MET A 192 18.49 6.87 -5.65
N ASP A 193 17.80 7.75 -4.89
CA ASP A 193 16.93 7.28 -3.82
C ASP A 193 15.94 6.21 -4.32
N PRO A 194 15.78 5.08 -3.61
CA PRO A 194 14.90 3.99 -4.04
C PRO A 194 13.45 4.39 -4.31
N TYR A 195 12.90 5.34 -3.54
CA TYR A 195 11.53 5.83 -3.76
C TYR A 195 11.43 6.63 -5.07
N CYS A 196 12.39 7.50 -5.30
CA CYS A 196 12.45 8.29 -6.52
C CYS A 196 12.66 7.40 -7.75
N ARG A 197 13.59 6.43 -7.69
CA ARG A 197 13.82 5.47 -8.76
C ARG A 197 12.55 4.67 -9.09
N ALA A 198 11.91 4.08 -8.08
CA ALA A 198 10.70 3.30 -8.26
C ALA A 198 9.55 4.13 -8.85
N ALA A 199 9.37 5.36 -8.39
CA ALA A 199 8.40 6.30 -8.93
C ALA A 199 8.68 6.67 -10.40
N LEU A 200 9.94 6.88 -10.78
CA LEU A 200 10.31 7.16 -12.17
C LEU A 200 10.06 5.97 -13.09
N VAL A 201 10.34 4.76 -12.62
CA VAL A 201 10.03 3.53 -13.38
C VAL A 201 8.53 3.39 -13.58
N HIS A 202 7.73 3.58 -12.53
CA HIS A 202 6.28 3.60 -12.61
C HIS A 202 5.78 4.64 -13.62
N TYR A 203 6.24 5.87 -13.50
CA TYR A 203 5.82 6.99 -14.36
C TYR A 203 6.12 6.72 -15.84
N HIS A 204 7.35 6.37 -16.18
CA HIS A 204 7.76 6.17 -17.56
C HIS A 204 7.16 4.91 -18.19
N LEU A 205 7.01 3.82 -17.42
CA LEU A 205 6.30 2.62 -17.89
C LEU A 205 4.83 2.93 -18.18
N GLY A 206 4.19 3.73 -17.32
CA GLY A 206 2.85 4.27 -17.54
C GLY A 206 2.74 5.12 -18.80
N LEU A 207 3.76 5.92 -19.14
CA LEU A 207 3.81 6.72 -20.38
C LEU A 207 4.04 5.87 -21.64
N ILE A 208 4.91 4.86 -21.60
CA ILE A 208 5.10 3.93 -22.72
C ILE A 208 3.82 3.15 -22.97
N HIS A 209 3.15 2.71 -21.90
CA HIS A 209 1.88 1.99 -21.99
C HIS A 209 1.94 0.79 -22.93
N PRO A 210 2.87 -0.17 -22.73
CA PRO A 210 3.26 -1.12 -23.75
C PRO A 210 2.22 -2.22 -24.03
N PHE A 211 1.25 -2.45 -23.17
CA PHE A 211 0.29 -3.55 -23.25
C PHE A 211 -1.09 -3.09 -23.69
N GLY A 212 -1.94 -4.04 -24.10
CA GLY A 212 -3.32 -3.77 -24.51
C GLY A 212 -4.23 -3.39 -23.35
N ASP A 213 -3.99 -3.96 -22.17
CA ASP A 213 -4.68 -3.70 -20.89
C ASP A 213 -3.68 -3.92 -19.74
N GLY A 214 -4.00 -3.50 -18.52
CA GLY A 214 -3.24 -3.79 -17.30
C GLY A 214 -1.97 -2.97 -17.09
N ASN A 215 -1.71 -1.95 -17.89
CA ASN A 215 -0.47 -1.14 -17.78
C ASN A 215 -0.32 -0.44 -16.43
N GLY A 216 -1.39 0.12 -15.88
CA GLY A 216 -1.35 0.76 -14.56
C GLY A 216 -1.05 -0.26 -13.45
N ARG A 217 -1.66 -1.44 -13.51
CA ARG A 217 -1.40 -2.54 -12.57
C ARG A 217 0.05 -3.02 -12.66
N VAL A 218 0.60 -3.20 -13.87
CA VAL A 218 2.02 -3.54 -14.08
C VAL A 218 2.94 -2.49 -13.48
N ALA A 219 2.72 -1.21 -13.81
CA ALA A 219 3.58 -0.13 -13.33
C ALA A 219 3.64 -0.08 -11.79
N ARG A 220 2.50 -0.23 -11.11
CA ARG A 220 2.43 -0.25 -9.63
C ARG A 220 3.07 -1.51 -9.02
N ILE A 221 2.95 -2.67 -9.66
CA ILE A 221 3.60 -3.90 -9.17
C ILE A 221 5.12 -3.84 -9.38
N ILE A 222 5.61 -3.29 -10.50
CA ILE A 222 7.05 -3.10 -10.73
C ILE A 222 7.62 -2.06 -9.75
N GLU A 223 6.90 -0.98 -9.46
CA GLU A 223 7.25 -0.04 -8.39
C GLU A 223 7.37 -0.76 -7.03
N ALA A 224 6.38 -1.55 -6.66
CA ALA A 224 6.40 -2.34 -5.43
C ALA A 224 7.58 -3.32 -5.39
N LEU A 225 7.88 -3.98 -6.49
CA LEU A 225 9.02 -4.88 -6.61
C LEU A 225 10.35 -4.15 -6.36
N LEU A 226 10.57 -3.00 -7.03
CA LEU A 226 11.78 -2.21 -6.86
C LEU A 226 12.00 -1.76 -5.41
N LEU A 227 10.96 -1.28 -4.76
CA LEU A 227 11.02 -0.89 -3.35
C LEU A 227 11.33 -2.08 -2.44
N ARG A 228 10.71 -3.24 -2.69
CA ARG A 228 10.98 -4.46 -1.94
C ARG A 228 12.42 -4.93 -2.09
N LEU A 229 12.91 -5.01 -3.32
CA LEU A 229 14.29 -5.41 -3.62
C LEU A 229 15.34 -4.41 -3.09
N SER A 230 14.94 -3.14 -2.90
CA SER A 230 15.76 -2.12 -2.23
C SER A 230 15.67 -2.17 -0.70
N GLY A 231 15.11 -3.24 -0.12
CA GLY A 231 15.03 -3.45 1.32
C GLY A 231 13.94 -2.65 2.04
N ARG A 232 13.00 -2.00 1.31
CA ARG A 232 11.89 -1.24 1.90
C ARG A 232 10.75 -2.17 2.31
N LYS A 233 10.73 -2.62 3.56
CA LYS A 233 9.94 -3.77 4.04
C LYS A 233 8.42 -3.63 3.88
N TYR A 234 7.79 -2.52 4.24
CA TYR A 234 6.33 -2.40 4.30
C TYR A 234 5.73 -1.50 3.21
N ILE A 235 6.50 -0.56 2.69
CA ILE A 235 6.05 0.48 1.77
C ILE A 235 5.55 -0.08 0.44
N PRO A 236 6.19 -1.12 -0.15
CA PRO A 236 5.77 -1.68 -1.44
C PRO A 236 4.29 -2.02 -1.50
N THR A 237 3.73 -2.41 -0.36
CA THR A 237 2.34 -2.85 -0.25
C THR A 237 1.38 -1.74 0.20
N MET A 238 1.80 -0.49 0.29
CA MET A 238 0.96 0.63 0.75
C MET A 238 0.70 1.69 -0.32
N LEU A 239 1.64 1.90 -1.27
CA LEU A 239 1.52 3.00 -2.23
C LEU A 239 0.28 2.88 -3.12
N SER A 240 -0.08 1.68 -3.59
CA SER A 240 -1.30 1.50 -4.39
C SER A 240 -2.56 1.91 -3.63
N ASN A 241 -2.61 1.69 -2.30
CA ASN A 241 -3.71 2.14 -1.45
C ASN A 241 -3.71 3.66 -1.29
N TYR A 242 -2.53 4.28 -1.16
CA TYR A 242 -2.41 5.74 -1.14
C TYR A 242 -2.88 6.36 -2.46
N TYR A 243 -2.48 5.82 -3.61
CA TYR A 243 -2.92 6.27 -4.92
C TYR A 243 -4.43 6.16 -5.09
N TYR A 244 -5.03 5.06 -4.61
CA TYR A 244 -6.48 4.89 -4.64
C TYR A 244 -7.21 5.92 -3.77
N ARG A 245 -6.75 6.17 -2.54
CA ARG A 245 -7.34 7.18 -1.64
C ARG A 245 -7.21 8.60 -2.18
N ASN A 246 -6.24 8.85 -3.06
CA ASN A 246 -5.96 10.13 -3.70
C ASN A 246 -6.04 10.04 -5.23
N MET A 247 -7.03 9.29 -5.76
CA MET A 247 -7.12 8.89 -7.16
C MET A 247 -7.16 10.10 -8.12
N ASP A 248 -7.95 11.11 -7.82
CA ASP A 248 -8.06 12.32 -8.65
C ASP A 248 -6.73 13.08 -8.72
N GLU A 249 -6.03 13.19 -7.59
CA GLU A 249 -4.71 13.81 -7.54
C GLU A 249 -3.67 12.98 -8.29
N TYR A 250 -3.68 11.66 -8.13
CA TYR A 250 -2.79 10.73 -8.82
C TYR A 250 -2.86 10.90 -10.35
N PHE A 251 -4.06 10.86 -10.93
CA PHE A 251 -4.22 11.03 -12.38
C PHE A 251 -3.89 12.45 -12.83
N ARG A 252 -4.25 13.45 -12.03
CA ARG A 252 -3.95 14.85 -12.32
C ARG A 252 -2.45 15.14 -12.32
N VAL A 253 -1.70 14.72 -11.29
CA VAL A 253 -0.25 14.96 -11.24
C VAL A 253 0.48 14.20 -12.34
N PHE A 254 0.04 12.99 -12.69
CA PHE A 254 0.56 12.25 -13.82
C PHE A 254 0.42 13.04 -15.14
N SER A 255 -0.78 13.57 -15.39
CA SER A 255 -1.09 14.36 -16.58
C SER A 255 -0.32 15.69 -16.63
N ILE A 256 -0.21 16.43 -15.51
CA ILE A 256 0.50 17.71 -15.44
C ILE A 256 1.99 17.49 -15.66
N THR A 257 2.59 16.50 -14.99
CA THR A 257 4.01 16.15 -15.14
C THR A 257 4.34 15.82 -16.59
N ARG A 258 3.50 15.03 -17.26
CA ARG A 258 3.66 14.70 -18.68
C ARG A 258 3.66 15.93 -19.60
N LYS A 259 2.91 16.95 -19.26
CA LYS A 259 2.79 18.19 -20.08
C LYS A 259 3.89 19.21 -19.79
N ASN A 260 4.73 18.97 -18.79
CA ASN A 260 5.81 19.88 -18.45
C ASN A 260 6.83 19.95 -19.60
N LYS A 261 7.02 21.16 -20.15
CA LYS A 261 7.91 21.39 -21.32
C LYS A 261 9.38 21.23 -21.00
N GLU A 262 9.75 21.38 -19.73
CA GLU A 262 11.14 21.21 -19.25
C GLU A 262 11.48 19.77 -18.93
N ASN A 263 10.48 18.87 -19.05
CA ASN A 263 10.57 17.46 -18.63
C ASN A 263 10.90 17.31 -17.13
N ASP A 264 10.47 18.25 -16.32
CA ASP A 264 10.59 18.19 -14.87
C ASP A 264 9.55 17.23 -14.28
N VAL A 265 10.02 16.28 -13.47
CA VAL A 265 9.20 15.22 -12.85
C VAL A 265 8.94 15.46 -11.36
N SER A 266 9.36 16.60 -10.82
CA SER A 266 9.26 16.95 -9.40
C SER A 266 7.84 16.77 -8.84
N LEU A 267 6.81 17.16 -9.60
CA LEU A 267 5.43 17.09 -9.13
C LEU A 267 4.98 15.65 -8.87
N PHE A 268 5.32 14.71 -9.78
CA PHE A 268 4.99 13.31 -9.60
C PHE A 268 5.80 12.68 -8.45
N LEU A 269 7.10 12.95 -8.39
CA LEU A 269 7.96 12.47 -7.31
C LEU A 269 7.49 12.98 -5.94
N LYS A 270 7.12 14.25 -5.83
CA LYS A 270 6.58 14.84 -4.61
C LYS A 270 5.29 14.17 -4.16
N PHE A 271 4.40 13.84 -5.09
CA PHE A 271 3.18 13.08 -4.80
C PHE A 271 3.49 11.68 -4.26
N VAL A 272 4.42 10.95 -4.90
CA VAL A 272 4.83 9.62 -4.43
C VAL A 272 5.50 9.69 -3.06
N LEU A 273 6.42 10.62 -2.82
CA LEU A 273 7.08 10.80 -1.51
C LEU A 273 6.08 11.15 -0.39
N LYS A 274 5.05 11.94 -0.67
CA LYS A 274 3.94 12.13 0.28
C LYS A 274 3.24 10.81 0.61
N GLY A 275 3.02 9.97 -0.40
CA GLY A 275 2.46 8.64 -0.21
C GLY A 275 3.34 7.72 0.62
N VAL A 276 4.66 7.82 0.47
CA VAL A 276 5.63 7.11 1.30
C VAL A 276 5.53 7.55 2.76
N VAL A 277 5.51 8.86 3.02
CA VAL A 277 5.39 9.42 4.38
C VAL A 277 4.08 8.99 5.03
N ASP A 278 2.94 9.19 4.34
CA ASP A 278 1.60 8.78 4.80
C ASP A 278 1.55 7.28 5.15
N SER A 279 2.10 6.44 4.28
CA SER A 279 2.16 4.99 4.47
C SER A 279 3.02 4.60 5.68
N LEU A 280 4.16 5.25 5.87
CA LEU A 280 5.03 4.99 7.03
C LEU A 280 4.41 5.44 8.34
N GLU A 281 3.70 6.57 8.35
CA GLU A 281 2.95 7.03 9.53
C GLU A 281 1.84 6.06 9.90
N GLU A 282 1.08 5.57 8.92
CA GLU A 282 0.06 4.55 9.15
C GLU A 282 0.64 3.27 9.75
N ILE A 283 1.75 2.77 9.18
CA ILE A 283 2.44 1.56 9.66
C ILE A 283 2.98 1.78 11.08
N LYS A 284 3.66 2.91 11.32
CA LYS A 284 4.15 3.28 12.66
C LYS A 284 3.04 3.27 13.69
N ASN A 285 1.92 3.92 13.40
CA ASN A 285 0.79 4.01 14.30
C ASN A 285 0.20 2.62 14.59
N ARG A 286 0.11 1.75 13.58
CA ARG A 286 -0.38 0.39 13.72
C ARG A 286 0.53 -0.48 14.58
N ILE A 287 1.85 -0.43 14.35
CA ILE A 287 2.83 -1.18 15.18
C ILE A 287 2.82 -0.65 16.61
N THR A 288 2.83 0.67 16.80
CA THR A 288 2.77 1.29 18.13
C THR A 288 1.50 0.88 18.89
N TYR A 289 0.36 0.82 18.21
CA TYR A 289 -0.88 0.31 18.80
C TYR A 289 -0.76 -1.15 19.27
N LEU A 290 -0.14 -2.03 18.46
CA LEU A 290 0.07 -3.43 18.84
C LEU A 290 1.01 -3.56 20.05
N ILE A 291 2.07 -2.77 20.10
CA ILE A 291 3.02 -2.74 21.24
C ILE A 291 2.30 -2.26 22.50
N ARG A 292 1.52 -1.18 22.40
CA ARG A 292 0.73 -0.67 23.54
C ARG A 292 -0.26 -1.71 24.06
N ARG A 293 -0.94 -2.43 23.18
CA ARG A 293 -1.85 -3.52 23.58
C ARG A 293 -1.13 -4.59 24.40
N LEU A 294 0.08 -4.99 23.98
CA LEU A 294 0.87 -5.97 24.70
C LEU A 294 1.29 -5.47 26.07
N ALA A 295 1.82 -4.26 26.14
CA ALA A 295 2.22 -3.64 27.40
C ALA A 295 1.04 -3.48 28.37
N LEU A 296 -0.13 -3.06 27.87
CA LEU A 296 -1.35 -2.96 28.67
C LEU A 296 -1.85 -4.33 29.16
N SER A 297 -1.78 -5.36 28.31
CA SER A 297 -2.15 -6.72 28.71
C SER A 297 -1.30 -7.22 29.87
N ASP A 298 0.02 -7.01 29.82
CA ASP A 298 0.92 -7.39 30.90
C ASP A 298 0.66 -6.55 32.17
N TYR A 299 0.48 -5.25 32.01
CA TYR A 299 0.16 -4.35 33.13
C TYR A 299 -1.15 -4.73 33.82
N HIS A 300 -2.23 -5.00 33.09
CA HIS A 300 -3.50 -5.46 33.64
C HIS A 300 -3.34 -6.80 34.35
N GLY A 301 -2.54 -7.72 33.79
CA GLY A 301 -2.20 -8.99 34.44
C GLY A 301 -1.45 -8.79 35.76
N THR A 302 -0.55 -7.83 35.83
CA THR A 302 0.16 -7.47 37.07
C THR A 302 -0.78 -6.91 38.11
N LEU A 303 -1.65 -5.94 37.77
CA LEU A 303 -2.64 -5.39 38.67
C LEU A 303 -3.57 -6.49 39.22
N HIS A 304 -3.91 -7.49 38.42
CA HIS A 304 -4.72 -8.63 38.88
C HIS A 304 -3.93 -9.53 39.85
N ARG A 305 -2.66 -9.88 39.56
CA ARG A 305 -1.80 -10.67 40.46
C ARG A 305 -1.60 -9.99 41.81
N GLU A 306 -1.46 -8.68 41.83
CA GLU A 306 -1.33 -7.84 43.00
C GLU A 306 -2.67 -7.61 43.76
N LYS A 307 -3.77 -8.17 43.25
CA LYS A 307 -5.15 -7.99 43.76
C LYS A 307 -5.65 -6.53 43.77
N ALA A 308 -4.98 -5.65 42.97
CA ALA A 308 -5.43 -4.28 42.75
C ALA A 308 -6.75 -4.24 41.98
N ILE A 309 -6.97 -5.18 41.07
CA ILE A 309 -8.24 -5.43 40.37
C ILE A 309 -8.68 -6.89 40.54
N ILE A 310 -10.01 -7.12 40.50
CA ILE A 310 -10.58 -8.47 40.59
C ILE A 310 -10.69 -9.13 39.22
N GLN A 311 -10.89 -10.46 39.17
CA GLN A 311 -10.98 -11.23 37.94
C GLN A 311 -11.93 -10.62 36.91
N ARG A 312 -13.17 -10.28 37.29
CA ARG A 312 -14.16 -9.68 36.37
C ARG A 312 -13.67 -8.37 35.76
N GLN A 313 -13.00 -7.52 36.53
CA GLN A 313 -12.41 -6.26 36.05
C GLN A 313 -11.25 -6.54 35.04
N HIS A 314 -10.42 -7.51 35.36
CA HIS A 314 -9.35 -7.96 34.44
C HIS A 314 -9.92 -8.52 33.13
N ASP A 315 -10.95 -9.35 33.19
CA ASP A 315 -11.60 -9.94 32.02
C ASP A 315 -12.24 -8.86 31.12
N LEU A 316 -12.92 -7.85 31.76
CA LEU A 316 -13.43 -6.70 31.02
C LEU A 316 -12.32 -5.94 30.26
N LEU A 317 -11.21 -5.62 30.93
CA LEU A 317 -10.08 -4.96 30.31
C LEU A 317 -9.48 -5.80 29.19
N THR A 318 -9.41 -7.13 29.35
CA THR A 318 -8.93 -8.05 28.31
C THR A 318 -9.85 -8.04 27.07
N MET A 319 -11.17 -8.02 27.26
CA MET A 319 -12.14 -7.90 26.17
C MET A 319 -11.99 -6.55 25.44
N LEU A 320 -11.83 -5.47 26.18
CA LEU A 320 -11.63 -4.13 25.62
C LEU A 320 -10.29 -3.98 24.87
N LEU A 321 -9.26 -4.74 25.25
CA LEU A 321 -8.02 -4.81 24.48
C LEU A 321 -8.21 -5.50 23.13
N GLN A 322 -9.16 -6.43 23.01
CA GLN A 322 -9.46 -7.11 21.75
C GLN A 322 -10.32 -6.24 20.82
N ASP A 323 -11.35 -5.56 21.36
CA ASP A 323 -12.24 -4.65 20.63
C ASP A 323 -12.43 -3.35 21.43
N PRO A 324 -11.56 -2.33 21.24
CA PRO A 324 -11.51 -1.12 22.06
C PRO A 324 -12.60 -0.09 21.71
N LYS A 325 -13.83 -0.53 21.47
CA LYS A 325 -14.96 0.38 21.23
C LYS A 325 -15.44 1.03 22.51
N PRO A 326 -15.84 2.32 22.45
CA PRO A 326 -16.54 2.94 23.56
C PRO A 326 -17.83 2.18 23.88
N PHE A 327 -18.17 2.12 25.17
CA PHE A 327 -19.35 1.43 25.67
C PHE A 327 -20.01 2.18 26.82
N THR A 328 -21.28 1.94 27.06
CA THR A 328 -22.04 2.49 28.17
C THR A 328 -22.22 1.43 29.29
N LEU A 329 -22.66 1.85 30.46
CA LEU A 329 -23.04 0.92 31.52
C LEU A 329 -24.05 -0.14 31.02
N GLN A 330 -25.03 0.28 30.21
CA GLN A 330 -26.05 -0.61 29.66
C GLN A 330 -25.44 -1.71 28.75
N ASN A 331 -24.39 -1.39 27.98
CA ASN A 331 -23.73 -2.37 27.15
C ASN A 331 -23.10 -3.53 27.93
N LEU A 332 -22.74 -3.34 29.21
CA LEU A 332 -22.26 -4.44 30.05
C LEU A 332 -23.32 -5.54 30.23
N PHE A 333 -24.58 -5.21 30.12
CA PHE A 333 -25.69 -6.16 30.32
C PHE A 333 -26.26 -6.68 29.01
N ASP A 334 -26.24 -5.87 27.94
CA ASP A 334 -26.96 -6.15 26.70
C ASP A 334 -26.04 -6.60 25.54
N THR A 335 -24.74 -6.28 25.60
CA THR A 335 -23.84 -6.50 24.48
C THR A 335 -22.89 -7.67 24.72
N SER A 336 -22.89 -8.66 23.82
CA SER A 336 -21.91 -9.74 23.84
C SER A 336 -20.50 -9.20 23.41
N PRO A 337 -19.41 -9.66 24.04
CA PRO A 337 -19.32 -10.68 25.09
C PRO A 337 -19.45 -10.12 26.54
N MET A 338 -19.57 -8.80 26.76
CA MET A 338 -19.55 -8.15 28.08
C MET A 338 -20.70 -8.65 28.98
N ASN A 339 -21.87 -8.91 28.38
CA ASN A 339 -23.05 -9.43 29.11
C ASN A 339 -22.78 -10.79 29.77
N THR A 340 -21.84 -11.57 29.30
CA THR A 340 -21.43 -12.84 29.93
C THR A 340 -20.77 -12.59 31.28
N LEU A 341 -19.94 -11.54 31.40
CA LEU A 341 -19.25 -11.17 32.63
C LEU A 341 -20.22 -10.55 33.69
N TYR A 342 -21.24 -9.83 33.21
CA TYR A 342 -22.14 -9.06 34.06
C TYR A 342 -23.52 -9.67 34.23
N ARG A 343 -23.78 -10.87 33.67
CA ARG A 343 -25.10 -11.56 33.73
C ARG A 343 -25.71 -11.68 35.11
N ASN A 344 -24.88 -11.96 36.12
CA ASN A 344 -25.33 -12.17 37.52
C ASN A 344 -24.81 -11.04 38.43
N VAL A 345 -24.57 -9.86 37.88
CA VAL A 345 -24.02 -8.73 38.64
C VAL A 345 -25.05 -7.62 38.71
N SER A 346 -25.26 -7.05 39.92
CA SER A 346 -26.14 -5.90 40.06
C SER A 346 -25.59 -4.66 39.41
N GLU A 347 -26.45 -3.77 38.90
CA GLU A 347 -26.05 -2.50 38.30
C GLU A 347 -25.16 -1.66 39.25
N ARG A 348 -25.50 -1.66 40.57
CA ARG A 348 -24.68 -1.00 41.61
C ARG A 348 -23.23 -1.52 41.60
N THR A 349 -23.04 -2.82 41.45
CA THR A 349 -21.72 -3.45 41.43
C THR A 349 -21.00 -3.10 40.14
N ALA A 350 -21.68 -3.13 38.97
CA ALA A 350 -21.11 -2.72 37.68
C ALA A 350 -20.63 -1.25 37.69
N ARG A 351 -21.45 -0.33 38.24
CA ARG A 351 -21.06 1.08 38.45
C ARG A 351 -19.82 1.21 39.34
N ARG A 352 -19.69 0.40 40.38
CA ARG A 352 -18.51 0.41 41.26
C ARG A 352 -17.27 -0.09 40.52
N ASP A 353 -17.39 -1.11 39.68
CA ASP A 353 -16.29 -1.60 38.85
C ASP A 353 -15.80 -0.54 37.87
N LEU A 354 -16.72 0.08 37.10
CA LEU A 354 -16.37 1.15 36.18
C LEU A 354 -15.73 2.35 36.87
N LYS A 355 -16.30 2.78 38.02
CA LYS A 355 -15.73 3.87 38.81
C LYS A 355 -14.30 3.57 39.25
N LYS A 356 -14.05 2.37 39.79
CA LYS A 356 -12.72 1.94 40.23
C LYS A 356 -11.73 1.93 39.07
N LEU A 357 -12.09 1.35 37.91
CA LEU A 357 -11.22 1.31 36.75
C LEU A 357 -10.93 2.70 36.17
N THR A 358 -11.89 3.62 36.27
CA THR A 358 -11.70 5.02 35.88
C THR A 358 -10.80 5.77 36.86
N GLU A 359 -10.99 5.58 38.19
CA GLU A 359 -10.12 6.15 39.24
C GLU A 359 -8.65 5.66 39.10
N MET A 360 -8.48 4.41 38.67
CA MET A 360 -7.15 3.84 38.32
C MET A 360 -6.62 4.28 36.95
N ASN A 361 -7.33 5.17 36.26
CA ASN A 361 -6.97 5.64 34.90
C ASN A 361 -6.91 4.54 33.86
N LEU A 362 -7.48 3.36 34.10
CA LEU A 362 -7.52 2.24 33.14
C LEU A 362 -8.66 2.42 32.12
N LEU A 363 -9.70 3.14 32.49
CA LEU A 363 -10.78 3.60 31.62
C LEU A 363 -10.84 5.11 31.60
N THR A 364 -11.26 5.68 30.48
CA THR A 364 -11.72 7.05 30.36
C THR A 364 -13.26 7.07 30.36
N CYS A 365 -13.86 8.16 30.83
CA CYS A 365 -15.32 8.35 30.82
C CYS A 365 -15.60 9.75 30.26
N THR A 366 -16.39 9.85 29.18
CA THR A 366 -16.84 11.10 28.58
C THR A 366 -18.31 10.94 28.18
N ASN A 367 -19.19 11.81 28.70
CA ASN A 367 -20.64 11.77 28.42
C ASN A 367 -21.26 10.38 28.63
N ASP A 368 -21.00 9.75 29.76
CA ASP A 368 -21.45 8.40 30.14
C ASP A 368 -20.95 7.26 29.21
N GLN A 369 -20.05 7.55 28.31
CA GLN A 369 -19.31 6.53 27.52
C GLN A 369 -17.96 6.24 28.15
N HIS A 370 -17.71 4.97 28.41
CA HIS A 370 -16.43 4.45 28.88
C HIS A 370 -15.61 3.92 27.69
N ALA A 371 -14.31 4.13 27.73
CA ALA A 371 -13.37 3.56 26.76
C ALA A 371 -12.09 3.13 27.46
N LEU A 372 -11.42 2.12 26.91
CA LEU A 372 -10.10 1.70 27.36
C LEU A 372 -9.10 2.83 27.21
N ASN A 373 -8.37 3.16 28.27
CA ASN A 373 -7.31 4.15 28.21
C ASN A 373 -6.03 3.51 27.66
N LEU A 374 -5.78 3.70 26.38
CA LEU A 374 -4.57 3.19 25.70
C LEU A 374 -3.29 3.95 26.09
N ASN A 375 -3.41 5.08 26.79
CA ASN A 375 -2.30 5.95 27.16
C ASN A 375 -1.95 5.92 28.65
N VAL A 376 -2.46 4.96 29.40
CA VAL A 376 -2.18 4.86 30.85
C VAL A 376 -0.71 4.62 31.17
N LEU A 377 0.06 4.09 30.23
CA LEU A 377 1.50 3.86 30.39
C LEU A 377 2.38 4.98 29.75
N GLY A 378 1.81 6.11 29.34
CA GLY A 378 2.53 7.24 28.75
C GLY A 378 2.22 7.47 27.28
#